data_4acbe848e8362f6c67e15426ca275ec1
#
_entry.id   4acbe848e8362f6c67e15426ca275ec1
#
_cell.length_a   1.000
_cell.length_b   1.000
_cell.length_c   1.000
_cell.angle_alpha   90.00
_cell.angle_beta   90.00
_cell.angle_gamma   90.00
#
_symmetry.space_group_name_H-M   'P 1'
#
loop_
_entity.id
_entity.type
_entity.pdbx_description
1 polymer ?
#
loop_
_entity_poly.entity_id
_entity_poly.type
_entity_poly.pdbx_seq_one_letter_code
_entity_poly.pdbx_strand_id
1 'polypeptide(L)' 'MDKLTLTRFNDLIYQVLTDQGEHVGNLKLINGVWKFKAIGYAQHGEVIPGGGPLTHRHNMTFVALDEAEIGARLSMG' A
#
# COMPACT_ATOMS: atom_id res chain seq x y z
N MET A 1 4.01 8.30 9.63
CA MET A 1 3.35 6.99 9.67
C MET A 1 4.32 6.00 10.24
N ASP A 2 4.02 5.46 11.42
CA ASP A 2 5.05 4.74 12.18
C ASP A 2 5.20 3.30 11.73
N LYS A 3 4.09 2.63 11.43
CA LYS A 3 4.15 1.23 11.07
C LYS A 3 3.05 0.89 10.08
N LEU A 4 3.42 0.14 9.05
CA LEU A 4 2.47 -0.37 8.07
C LEU A 4 2.45 -1.89 8.19
N THR A 5 1.26 -2.46 8.06
CA THR A 5 1.08 -3.91 8.06
C THR A 5 0.51 -4.34 6.72
N LEU A 6 0.84 -5.56 6.33
CA LEU A 6 0.34 -6.17 5.10
C LEU A 6 -0.65 -7.26 5.45
N THR A 7 -1.81 -7.23 4.81
CA THR A 7 -2.84 -8.25 5.01
C THR A 7 -3.14 -8.88 3.67
N ARG A 8 -2.96 -10.20 3.60
CA ARG A 8 -3.21 -10.92 2.35
C ARG A 8 -4.70 -10.86 1.99
N PHE A 9 -4.98 -10.38 0.79
CA PHE A 9 -6.33 -10.44 0.23
C PHE A 9 -6.50 -11.69 -0.63
N ASN A 10 -5.51 -11.94 -1.51
CA ASN A 10 -5.40 -13.18 -2.28
C ASN A 10 -3.93 -13.36 -2.67
N ASP A 11 -3.62 -14.32 -3.55
CA ASP A 11 -2.23 -14.61 -3.92
C ASP A 11 -1.56 -13.47 -4.69
N LEU A 12 -2.33 -12.56 -5.26
CA LEU A 12 -1.82 -11.49 -6.12
C LEU A 12 -1.97 -10.10 -5.50
N ILE A 13 -2.67 -9.99 -4.36
CA ILE A 13 -2.99 -8.69 -3.77
C ILE A 13 -2.84 -8.75 -2.26
N TYR A 14 -2.10 -7.79 -1.70
CA TYR A 14 -2.02 -7.55 -0.27
C TYR A 14 -2.51 -6.14 0.02
N GLN A 15 -3.28 -5.97 1.08
CA GLN A 15 -3.70 -4.66 1.55
C GLN A 15 -2.61 -4.06 2.43
N VAL A 16 -2.41 -2.75 2.33
CA VAL A 16 -1.48 -2.01 3.17
C VAL A 16 -2.30 -1.18 4.14
N LEU A 17 -2.07 -1.40 5.43
CA LEU A 17 -2.85 -0.76 6.50
C LEU A 17 -1.90 -0.06 7.47
N THR A 18 -2.36 1.06 8.03
CA THR A 18 -1.64 1.72 9.10
C THR A 18 -1.82 0.95 10.40
N ASP A 19 -1.08 1.34 11.44
CA ASP A 19 -1.21 0.75 12.77
C ASP A 19 -2.58 1.03 13.41
N GLN A 20 -3.34 1.94 12.82
CA GLN A 20 -4.71 2.24 13.26
C GLN A 20 -5.76 1.55 12.39
N GLY A 21 -5.31 0.67 11.48
CA GLY A 21 -6.22 -0.07 10.62
C GLY A 21 -6.71 0.69 9.40
N GLU A 22 -6.15 1.84 9.11
CA GLU A 22 -6.54 2.64 7.94
C GLU A 22 -5.95 2.03 6.68
N HIS A 23 -6.78 1.80 5.66
CA HIS A 23 -6.35 1.21 4.39
C HIS A 23 -5.79 2.30 3.48
N VAL A 24 -4.48 2.25 3.21
CA VAL A 24 -3.77 3.31 2.49
C VAL A 24 -3.29 2.88 1.11
N GLY A 25 -3.45 1.64 0.77
CA GLY A 25 -3.07 1.16 -0.56
C GLY A 25 -3.08 -0.35 -0.64
N ASN A 26 -2.65 -0.86 -1.79
CA ASN A 26 -2.54 -2.29 -2.03
C ASN A 26 -1.21 -2.57 -2.73
N LEU A 27 -0.70 -3.77 -2.51
CA LEU A 27 0.42 -4.31 -3.28
C LEU A 27 -0.15 -5.34 -4.23
N LYS A 28 0.15 -5.18 -5.51
CA LYS A 28 -0.32 -6.08 -6.56
C LYS A 28 0.87 -6.72 -7.24
N LEU A 29 0.84 -8.04 -7.39
CA LEU A 29 1.88 -8.78 -8.10
C LEU A 29 1.61 -8.63 -9.60
N ILE A 30 2.50 -7.90 -10.29
CA ILE A 30 2.38 -7.60 -11.70
C ILE A 30 3.72 -7.89 -12.35
N ASN A 31 3.74 -8.81 -13.31
CA ASN A 31 4.96 -9.18 -14.05
C ASN A 31 6.12 -9.53 -13.12
N GLY A 32 5.83 -10.25 -12.05
CA GLY A 32 6.85 -10.74 -11.12
C GLY A 32 7.33 -9.73 -10.09
N VAL A 33 6.77 -8.53 -10.05
CA VAL A 33 7.12 -7.54 -9.03
C VAL A 33 5.87 -7.07 -8.30
N TRP A 34 6.04 -6.66 -7.05
CA TRP A 34 4.96 -6.11 -6.24
C TRP A 34 4.91 -4.60 -6.43
N LYS A 35 3.82 -4.12 -6.99
CA LYS A 35 3.65 -2.70 -7.25
C LYS A 35 2.66 -2.11 -6.24
N PHE A 36 3.08 -1.02 -5.58
CA PHE A 36 2.23 -0.34 -4.63
C PHE A 36 1.24 0.56 -5.35
N LYS A 37 -0.04 0.36 -5.06
CA LYS A 37 -1.12 1.19 -5.58
C LYS A 37 -1.73 1.95 -4.41
N ALA A 38 -1.38 3.24 -4.29
CA ALA A 38 -1.94 4.08 -3.25
C ALA A 38 -3.43 4.23 -3.44
N ILE A 39 -4.17 4.33 -2.34
CA ILE A 39 -5.58 4.67 -2.38
C ILE A 39 -5.89 5.72 -1.32
N GLY A 40 -6.89 6.54 -1.62
CA GLY A 40 -7.50 7.42 -0.66
C GLY A 40 -8.99 7.17 -0.63
N TYR A 41 -9.66 7.81 0.30
CA TYR A 41 -11.11 7.73 0.43
C TYR A 41 -11.68 9.13 0.46
N ALA A 42 -12.70 9.37 -0.35
CA ALA A 42 -13.41 10.63 -0.35
C ALA A 42 -14.31 10.71 0.89
N GLN A 43 -14.88 11.88 1.10
CA GLN A 43 -15.70 12.17 2.27
C GLN A 43 -16.86 11.19 2.45
N HIS A 44 -17.40 10.69 1.35
CA HIS A 44 -18.54 9.75 1.38
C HIS A 44 -18.10 8.28 1.19
N GLY A 45 -16.80 8.01 1.33
CA GLY A 45 -16.29 6.65 1.29
C GLY A 45 -15.89 6.14 -0.08
N GLU A 46 -16.01 6.94 -1.13
CA GLU A 46 -15.56 6.51 -2.46
C GLU A 46 -14.05 6.36 -2.48
N VAL A 47 -13.57 5.30 -3.13
CA VAL A 47 -12.15 5.06 -3.29
C VAL A 47 -11.59 6.01 -4.34
N ILE A 48 -10.45 6.64 -4.02
CA ILE A 48 -9.71 7.50 -4.94
C ILE A 48 -8.43 6.78 -5.33
N PRO A 49 -8.38 6.11 -6.49
CA PRO A 49 -7.18 5.39 -6.90
C PRO A 49 -6.00 6.35 -7.06
N GLY A 50 -4.84 5.95 -6.53
CA GLY A 50 -3.65 6.77 -6.57
C GLY A 50 -3.60 7.90 -5.57
N GLY A 51 -4.68 8.11 -4.80
CA GLY A 51 -4.74 9.18 -3.82
C GLY A 51 -4.32 8.76 -2.42
N GLY A 52 -4.72 9.54 -1.42
CA GLY A 52 -4.49 9.22 -0.02
C GLY A 52 -3.13 9.63 0.50
N PRO A 53 -2.83 9.25 1.75
CA PRO A 53 -1.63 9.75 2.44
C PRO A 53 -0.33 9.24 1.82
N LEU A 54 -0.35 8.15 1.04
CA LEU A 54 0.84 7.60 0.40
C LEU A 54 0.83 7.82 -1.12
N THR A 55 0.09 8.82 -1.60
CA THR A 55 -0.01 9.12 -3.02
C THR A 55 1.35 9.32 -3.69
N HIS A 56 2.32 9.87 -2.96
CA HIS A 56 3.67 10.11 -3.48
C HIS A 56 4.47 8.82 -3.69
N ARG A 57 3.97 7.69 -3.18
CA ARG A 57 4.59 6.37 -3.37
C ARG A 57 3.85 5.52 -4.40
N HIS A 58 2.81 6.06 -5.02
CA HIS A 58 2.02 5.33 -6.00
C HIS A 58 2.92 4.80 -7.12
N ASN A 59 2.74 3.52 -7.46
CA ASN A 59 3.53 2.78 -8.46
C ASN A 59 4.96 2.41 -8.05
N MET A 60 5.33 2.62 -6.78
CA MET A 60 6.62 2.10 -6.28
C MET A 60 6.61 0.56 -6.35
N THR A 61 7.75 -0.02 -6.74
CA THR A 61 7.85 -1.47 -6.92
C THR A 61 8.80 -2.10 -5.92
N PHE A 62 8.53 -3.37 -5.62
CA PHE A 62 9.34 -4.19 -4.71
C PHE A 62 9.52 -5.55 -5.34
N VAL A 63 10.74 -6.12 -5.24
CA VAL A 63 11.02 -7.43 -5.81
C VAL A 63 10.54 -8.57 -4.90
N ALA A 64 10.37 -8.30 -3.61
CA ALA A 64 9.95 -9.30 -2.65
C ALA A 64 8.89 -8.71 -1.72
N LEU A 65 8.05 -9.59 -1.18
CA LEU A 65 7.00 -9.20 -0.24
C LEU A 65 7.58 -9.25 1.18
N ASP A 66 8.27 -8.19 1.55
CA ASP A 66 8.93 -8.05 2.84
C ASP A 66 8.28 -6.89 3.58
N GLU A 67 7.50 -7.20 4.61
CA GLU A 67 6.71 -6.21 5.32
C GLU A 67 7.58 -5.10 5.93
N ALA A 68 8.71 -5.46 6.51
CA ALA A 68 9.57 -4.47 7.16
C ALA A 68 10.18 -3.52 6.13
N GLU A 69 10.69 -4.05 5.03
CA GLU A 69 11.28 -3.22 3.97
C GLU A 69 10.22 -2.35 3.31
N ILE A 70 9.07 -2.95 2.97
CA ILE A 70 7.98 -2.23 2.31
C ILE A 70 7.49 -1.10 3.21
N GLY A 71 7.27 -1.40 4.49
CA GLY A 71 6.83 -0.40 5.44
C GLY A 71 7.80 0.75 5.57
N ALA A 72 9.09 0.43 5.66
CA ALA A 72 10.12 1.47 5.77
C ALA A 72 10.15 2.35 4.52
N ARG A 73 10.12 1.76 3.34
CA ARG A 73 10.22 2.52 2.09
C ARG A 73 8.96 3.33 1.80
N LEU A 74 7.79 2.82 2.14
CA LEU A 74 6.55 3.56 1.95
C LEU A 74 6.41 4.72 2.94
N SER A 75 7.00 4.57 4.14
CA SER A 75 6.89 5.57 5.20
C SER A 75 7.95 6.66 5.12
N MET A 76 8.97 6.50 4.31
CA MET A 76 10.02 7.51 4.18
C MET A 76 9.45 8.81 3.64
N GLY A 77 9.68 9.86 4.37
CA GLY A 77 9.14 11.18 4.10
C GLY A 77 9.70 11.88 2.89
#